data_27fc7dbc553c11f07d7f262ed31387e1
#
_entry.id   27fc7dbc553c11f07d7f262ed31387e1
#
_cell.length_a   1.000
_cell.length_b   1.000
_cell.length_c   1.000
_cell.angle_alpha   90.00
_cell.angle_beta   90.00
_cell.angle_gamma   90.00
#
_symmetry.space_group_name_H-M   'P 1'
#
loop_
_entity.id
_entity.type
_entity.pdbx_description
1 polymer ?
#
loop_
_entity_poly.entity_id
_entity_poly.type
_entity_poly.pdbx_seq_one_letter_code
_entity_poly.pdbx_strand_id
1 'polypeptide(L)'
;MYIKNLITCFCLIFLLTDCKENPFMKTEKYPYAVTTTAPEDYPMEVHIGYFLDEKEELICGVPKTGSVESGWQYQGAEGGQGGDKIPAYLSLTYVSYAEKKFYNVEAKLPAEKILEEFRKGYKLKKYMSDETEDLTYGKLTVGMAPGGVVVLWLSGKSHRVEICRLQAKEVFVDKDDFRRRVIENETQQEFFDARYEGALSDSIKQDIKERGIPFGLWDEYREKYNYRFTFRPYDDRDKFTYINALYYNGEAEEILKPDLALKKYTSRGIPYRCNFIFFSYSTEIIFNDREMIQVFKEMKKKHPGKPIDIILTPTFLYNEIKVSVKCEDEEIPLFKYIMEGVWGESIDDALERRALEENNGNGE
;
A
#
# COMPACT_ATOMS: atom_id res chain seq x y z
N MET A 1 -44.64 -68.70 -36.16
CA MET A 1 -43.56 -68.52 -35.12
C MET A 1 -43.12 -67.08 -35.22
N TYR A 2 -43.54 -66.23 -34.28
CA TYR A 2 -43.41 -64.77 -34.28
C TYR A 2 -42.14 -64.34 -33.55
N ILE A 3 -41.31 -63.57 -34.22
CA ILE A 3 -40.20 -62.84 -33.56
C ILE A 3 -40.60 -61.38 -33.50
N LYS A 4 -40.86 -60.90 -32.31
CA LYS A 4 -41.11 -59.47 -32.06
C LYS A 4 -39.80 -58.69 -31.98
N ASN A 5 -39.64 -57.70 -32.85
CA ASN A 5 -38.59 -56.70 -32.74
C ASN A 5 -38.90 -55.72 -31.62
N LEU A 6 -38.02 -55.65 -30.66
CA LEU A 6 -38.04 -54.61 -29.60
C LEU A 6 -37.09 -53.49 -29.97
N ILE A 7 -37.66 -52.37 -30.42
CA ILE A 7 -36.91 -51.15 -30.68
C ILE A 7 -36.75 -50.39 -29.36
N THR A 8 -35.55 -50.41 -28.82
CA THR A 8 -35.21 -49.62 -27.62
C THR A 8 -34.88 -48.20 -28.06
N CYS A 9 -35.79 -47.28 -27.77
CA CYS A 9 -35.61 -45.84 -27.98
C CYS A 9 -34.70 -45.30 -26.87
N PHE A 10 -33.44 -44.96 -27.22
CA PHE A 10 -32.49 -44.31 -26.32
C PHE A 10 -32.76 -42.81 -26.35
N CYS A 11 -33.53 -42.32 -25.40
CA CYS A 11 -33.66 -40.86 -25.17
C CYS A 11 -32.39 -40.31 -24.57
N LEU A 12 -31.57 -39.65 -25.40
CA LEU A 12 -30.47 -38.80 -24.96
C LEU A 12 -31.07 -37.55 -24.34
N ILE A 13 -31.13 -37.51 -23.01
CA ILE A 13 -31.45 -36.30 -22.28
C ILE A 13 -30.16 -35.44 -22.27
N PHE A 14 -30.09 -34.47 -23.18
CA PHE A 14 -29.16 -33.35 -23.06
C PHE A 14 -29.61 -32.54 -21.86
N LEU A 15 -28.90 -32.71 -20.75
CA LEU A 15 -28.92 -31.73 -19.66
C LEU A 15 -28.19 -30.47 -20.15
N LEU A 16 -28.97 -29.59 -20.76
CA LEU A 16 -28.61 -28.20 -20.87
C LEU A 16 -28.55 -27.64 -19.41
N THR A 17 -27.38 -27.64 -18.83
CA THR A 17 -27.13 -26.82 -17.66
C THR A 17 -27.15 -25.37 -18.14
N ASP A 18 -28.35 -24.84 -18.21
CA ASP A 18 -28.58 -23.40 -18.24
C ASP A 18 -27.92 -22.82 -16.99
N CYS A 19 -26.77 -22.20 -17.17
CA CYS A 19 -26.22 -21.30 -16.16
C CYS A 19 -27.23 -20.14 -16.02
N LYS A 20 -28.27 -20.35 -15.24
CA LYS A 20 -29.12 -19.27 -14.79
C LYS A 20 -28.21 -18.35 -13.98
N GLU A 21 -27.76 -17.26 -14.59
CA GLU A 21 -27.28 -16.10 -13.87
C GLU A 21 -28.33 -15.82 -12.77
N ASN A 22 -27.88 -15.89 -11.54
CA ASN A 22 -28.73 -15.66 -10.39
C ASN A 22 -29.22 -14.20 -10.48
N PRO A 23 -30.53 -13.94 -10.78
CA PRO A 23 -31.01 -12.58 -11.02
C PRO A 23 -30.97 -11.68 -9.78
N PHE A 24 -30.49 -12.20 -8.66
CA PHE A 24 -30.27 -11.50 -7.39
C PHE A 24 -28.82 -11.09 -7.12
N MET A 25 -27.84 -11.38 -7.98
CA MET A 25 -26.57 -10.69 -7.93
C MET A 25 -26.75 -9.26 -8.47
N LYS A 26 -27.27 -8.38 -7.63
CA LYS A 26 -26.97 -6.95 -7.79
C LYS A 26 -25.46 -6.87 -7.87
N THR A 27 -24.92 -6.48 -9.01
CA THR A 27 -23.49 -6.22 -9.18
C THR A 27 -23.12 -5.16 -8.14
N GLU A 28 -22.42 -5.58 -7.10
CA GLU A 28 -22.00 -4.66 -6.06
C GLU A 28 -21.09 -3.62 -6.68
N LYS A 29 -21.35 -2.35 -6.37
CA LYS A 29 -20.62 -1.22 -6.89
C LYS A 29 -19.84 -0.56 -5.78
N TYR A 30 -18.57 -0.34 -6.02
CA TYR A 30 -17.67 0.34 -5.10
C TYR A 30 -17.03 1.52 -5.84
N PRO A 31 -17.53 2.75 -5.66
CA PRO A 31 -16.94 3.91 -6.30
C PRO A 31 -15.50 4.14 -5.83
N TYR A 32 -14.59 4.31 -6.77
CA TYR A 32 -13.18 4.62 -6.49
C TYR A 32 -12.59 5.58 -7.53
N ALA A 33 -11.65 6.40 -7.10
CA ALA A 33 -10.75 7.13 -7.97
C ALA A 33 -9.52 6.26 -8.28
N VAL A 34 -8.88 6.51 -9.42
CA VAL A 34 -7.59 5.91 -9.73
C VAL A 34 -6.47 6.91 -9.46
N THR A 35 -5.44 6.47 -8.76
CA THR A 35 -4.24 7.26 -8.47
C THR A 35 -3.00 6.55 -8.94
N THR A 36 -1.92 7.30 -9.16
CA THR A 36 -0.61 6.75 -9.54
C THR A 36 0.46 7.21 -8.58
N THR A 37 1.41 6.34 -8.24
CA THR A 37 2.57 6.67 -7.42
C THR A 37 3.84 6.02 -7.96
N ALA A 38 4.98 6.61 -7.62
CA ALA A 38 6.30 6.08 -7.89
C ALA A 38 7.24 6.41 -6.72
N PRO A 39 8.38 5.74 -6.59
CA PRO A 39 9.40 6.13 -5.61
C PRO A 39 9.86 7.58 -5.82
N GLU A 40 10.14 8.29 -4.74
CA GLU A 40 10.50 9.71 -4.74
C GLU A 40 11.70 10.03 -5.65
N ASP A 41 12.70 9.15 -5.65
CA ASP A 41 13.93 9.34 -6.43
C ASP A 41 13.88 8.75 -7.85
N TYR A 42 12.78 8.08 -8.21
CA TYR A 42 12.65 7.35 -9.47
C TYR A 42 11.33 7.69 -10.16
N PRO A 43 11.26 8.90 -10.77
CA PRO A 43 10.04 9.37 -11.40
C PRO A 43 9.59 8.47 -12.56
N MET A 44 8.28 8.22 -12.59
CA MET A 44 7.58 7.45 -13.61
C MET A 44 6.50 8.31 -14.28
N GLU A 45 6.12 7.99 -15.51
CA GLU A 45 5.00 8.66 -16.17
C GLU A 45 4.12 7.65 -16.90
N VAL A 46 2.82 7.73 -16.73
CA VAL A 46 1.87 6.91 -17.47
C VAL A 46 1.80 7.37 -18.91
N HIS A 47 2.19 6.50 -19.85
CA HIS A 47 2.04 6.76 -21.26
C HIS A 47 0.60 6.48 -21.71
N ILE A 48 0.07 5.27 -21.39
CA ILE A 48 -1.30 4.89 -21.62
C ILE A 48 -1.69 3.78 -20.63
N GLY A 49 -2.92 3.80 -20.10
CA GLY A 49 -3.35 2.75 -19.18
C GLY A 49 -4.86 2.69 -19.00
N TYR A 50 -5.37 1.49 -18.82
CA TYR A 50 -6.80 1.21 -18.68
C TYR A 50 -7.06 0.07 -17.70
N PHE A 51 -8.19 0.18 -16.99
CA PHE A 51 -8.81 -0.90 -16.25
C PHE A 51 -10.01 -1.42 -17.04
N LEU A 52 -10.09 -2.75 -17.17
CA LEU A 52 -11.16 -3.44 -17.89
C LEU A 52 -11.89 -4.39 -16.94
N ASP A 53 -13.16 -4.64 -17.21
CA ASP A 53 -13.96 -5.63 -16.49
C ASP A 53 -13.73 -7.07 -17.02
N GLU A 54 -14.46 -8.05 -16.48
CA GLU A 54 -14.34 -9.47 -16.88
C GLU A 54 -14.69 -9.73 -18.34
N LYS A 55 -15.42 -8.81 -18.97
CA LYS A 55 -15.77 -8.88 -20.39
C LYS A 55 -14.80 -8.10 -21.28
N GLU A 56 -13.70 -7.63 -20.68
CA GLU A 56 -12.71 -6.75 -21.32
C GLU A 56 -13.31 -5.40 -21.78
N GLU A 57 -14.43 -4.98 -21.16
CA GLU A 57 -15.01 -3.67 -21.39
C GLU A 57 -14.28 -2.62 -20.55
N LEU A 58 -14.07 -1.44 -21.12
CA LEU A 58 -13.42 -0.33 -20.45
C LEU A 58 -14.20 0.12 -19.21
N ILE A 59 -13.54 0.12 -18.05
CA ILE A 59 -14.07 0.74 -16.84
C ILE A 59 -13.60 2.20 -16.76
N CYS A 60 -12.28 2.41 -16.74
CA CYS A 60 -11.70 3.74 -16.65
C CYS A 60 -10.22 3.73 -17.09
N GLY A 61 -9.66 4.91 -17.32
CA GLY A 61 -8.24 5.09 -17.59
C GLY A 61 -7.37 5.11 -16.33
N VAL A 62 -6.08 4.87 -16.49
CA VAL A 62 -5.06 5.23 -15.50
C VAL A 62 -4.65 6.67 -15.75
N PRO A 63 -4.61 7.55 -14.72
CA PRO A 63 -4.36 8.97 -14.90
C PRO A 63 -3.00 9.27 -15.55
N LYS A 64 -3.01 10.21 -16.50
CA LYS A 64 -1.82 10.80 -17.10
C LYS A 64 -1.56 12.16 -16.45
N THR A 65 -0.88 12.19 -15.34
CA THR A 65 -0.62 13.40 -14.56
C THR A 65 0.76 14.01 -14.80
N GLY A 66 1.50 13.50 -15.80
CA GLY A 66 2.90 13.79 -16.03
C GLY A 66 3.80 12.91 -15.17
N SER A 67 5.00 13.37 -14.88
CA SER A 67 5.94 12.67 -14.01
C SER A 67 5.37 12.52 -12.59
N VAL A 68 5.45 11.33 -12.04
CA VAL A 68 4.98 10.98 -10.71
C VAL A 68 6.17 10.49 -9.90
N GLU A 69 6.39 11.12 -8.75
CA GLU A 69 7.45 10.83 -7.78
C GLU A 69 6.97 11.08 -6.34
N SER A 70 5.70 10.81 -6.07
CA SER A 70 5.05 11.15 -4.80
C SER A 70 5.59 10.39 -3.59
N GLY A 71 6.44 9.38 -3.80
CA GLY A 71 6.88 8.41 -2.82
C GLY A 71 6.02 7.14 -2.83
N TRP A 72 6.70 6.00 -2.77
CA TRP A 72 6.08 4.67 -2.85
C TRP A 72 5.02 4.41 -1.78
N GLN A 73 5.17 5.05 -0.63
CA GLN A 73 4.32 4.89 0.56
C GLN A 73 3.05 5.76 0.52
N TYR A 74 2.94 6.66 -0.46
CA TYR A 74 1.84 7.62 -0.56
C TYR A 74 0.87 7.28 -1.69
N GLN A 75 -0.32 7.87 -1.63
CA GLN A 75 -1.40 7.58 -2.59
C GLN A 75 -1.16 8.16 -3.98
N GLY A 76 -0.22 9.12 -4.10
CA GLY A 76 0.18 9.71 -5.36
C GLY A 76 -0.83 10.66 -6.00
N ALA A 77 -0.68 10.85 -7.32
CA ALA A 77 -1.42 11.83 -8.08
C ALA A 77 -2.77 11.29 -8.57
N GLU A 78 -3.79 12.14 -8.58
CA GLU A 78 -5.14 11.88 -9.11
C GLU A 78 -5.36 12.66 -10.41
N GLY A 79 -6.00 12.04 -11.39
CA GLY A 79 -6.30 12.68 -12.68
C GLY A 79 -7.79 12.66 -13.05
N GLY A 80 -8.69 12.55 -12.08
CA GLY A 80 -10.14 12.51 -12.33
C GLY A 80 -10.65 11.22 -12.97
N GLN A 81 -9.80 10.20 -13.10
CA GLN A 81 -10.17 8.87 -13.55
C GLN A 81 -10.73 8.06 -12.40
N GLY A 82 -11.72 7.20 -12.69
CA GLY A 82 -12.32 6.34 -11.67
C GLY A 82 -13.40 5.43 -12.24
N GLY A 83 -13.91 4.55 -11.40
CA GLY A 83 -14.96 3.61 -11.75
C GLY A 83 -15.77 3.17 -10.53
N ASP A 84 -16.71 2.28 -10.78
CA ASP A 84 -17.53 1.65 -9.73
C ASP A 84 -17.64 0.12 -9.88
N LYS A 85 -17.08 -0.42 -10.96
CA LYS A 85 -17.00 -1.87 -11.22
C LYS A 85 -15.67 -2.42 -10.71
N ILE A 86 -15.66 -3.68 -10.31
CA ILE A 86 -14.42 -4.37 -9.92
C ILE A 86 -13.58 -4.61 -11.17
N PRO A 87 -12.32 -4.15 -11.22
CA PRO A 87 -11.46 -4.36 -12.38
C PRO A 87 -10.92 -5.78 -12.40
N ALA A 88 -10.97 -6.41 -13.61
CA ALA A 88 -10.45 -7.75 -13.85
C ALA A 88 -9.15 -7.76 -14.65
N TYR A 89 -8.84 -6.68 -15.37
CA TYR A 89 -7.61 -6.55 -16.14
C TYR A 89 -7.03 -5.13 -16.02
N LEU A 90 -5.70 -5.08 -16.09
CA LEU A 90 -4.92 -3.85 -16.23
C LEU A 90 -4.09 -3.95 -17.51
N SER A 91 -4.22 -2.95 -18.38
CA SER A 91 -3.29 -2.66 -19.47
C SER A 91 -2.60 -1.35 -19.17
N LEU A 92 -1.27 -1.33 -19.08
CA LEU A 92 -0.51 -0.15 -18.69
C LEU A 92 0.83 -0.10 -19.42
N THR A 93 1.06 1.01 -20.13
CA THR A 93 2.39 1.38 -20.63
C THR A 93 2.85 2.64 -19.90
N TYR A 94 4.08 2.62 -19.37
CA TYR A 94 4.63 3.72 -18.61
C TYR A 94 6.13 3.93 -18.88
N VAL A 95 6.63 5.09 -18.52
CA VAL A 95 8.02 5.51 -18.65
C VAL A 95 8.74 5.37 -17.31
N SER A 96 9.94 4.80 -17.34
CA SER A 96 10.94 4.90 -16.28
C SER A 96 12.04 5.86 -16.73
N TYR A 97 12.08 7.07 -16.19
CA TYR A 97 13.06 8.07 -16.60
C TYR A 97 14.48 7.68 -16.20
N ALA A 98 14.67 7.14 -15.01
CA ALA A 98 15.97 6.71 -14.52
C ALA A 98 16.64 5.64 -15.41
N GLU A 99 15.83 4.80 -16.03
CA GLU A 99 16.28 3.70 -16.89
C GLU A 99 16.27 4.08 -18.37
N LYS A 100 15.64 5.20 -18.77
CA LYS A 100 15.35 5.58 -20.15
C LYS A 100 14.60 4.47 -20.91
N LYS A 101 13.57 3.92 -20.28
CA LYS A 101 12.80 2.78 -20.79
C LYS A 101 11.31 3.01 -20.74
N PHE A 102 10.62 2.40 -21.68
CA PHE A 102 9.18 2.16 -21.59
C PHE A 102 8.93 0.74 -21.14
N TYR A 103 7.93 0.58 -20.30
CA TYR A 103 7.45 -0.71 -19.81
C TYR A 103 5.97 -0.89 -20.14
N ASN A 104 5.59 -2.12 -20.47
CA ASN A 104 4.19 -2.50 -20.68
C ASN A 104 3.83 -3.71 -19.82
N VAL A 105 2.65 -3.70 -19.27
CA VAL A 105 2.02 -4.83 -18.63
C VAL A 105 0.56 -4.95 -19.08
N GLU A 106 0.18 -6.14 -19.50
CA GLU A 106 -1.19 -6.57 -19.70
C GLU A 106 -1.42 -7.78 -18.80
N ALA A 107 -2.27 -7.63 -17.80
CA ALA A 107 -2.41 -8.64 -16.77
C ALA A 107 -3.84 -8.77 -16.27
N LYS A 108 -4.23 -10.00 -15.98
CA LYS A 108 -5.42 -10.31 -15.21
C LYS A 108 -5.20 -9.93 -13.74
N LEU A 109 -6.16 -9.25 -13.16
CA LEU A 109 -6.16 -8.84 -11.76
C LEU A 109 -6.90 -9.88 -10.90
N PRO A 110 -6.58 -10.00 -9.61
CA PRO A 110 -7.31 -10.86 -8.68
C PRO A 110 -8.63 -10.20 -8.26
N ALA A 111 -9.61 -10.17 -9.16
CA ALA A 111 -10.89 -9.47 -8.97
C ALA A 111 -11.64 -9.91 -7.71
N GLU A 112 -11.59 -11.21 -7.37
CA GLU A 112 -12.18 -11.73 -6.13
C GLU A 112 -11.55 -11.10 -4.89
N LYS A 113 -10.22 -11.02 -4.82
CA LYS A 113 -9.51 -10.37 -3.71
C LYS A 113 -9.86 -8.88 -3.62
N ILE A 114 -9.96 -8.19 -4.77
CA ILE A 114 -10.37 -6.77 -4.80
C ILE A 114 -11.76 -6.63 -4.20
N LEU A 115 -12.71 -7.47 -4.61
CA LEU A 115 -14.08 -7.46 -4.09
C LEU A 115 -14.13 -7.78 -2.58
N GLU A 116 -13.38 -8.79 -2.13
CA GLU A 116 -13.30 -9.16 -0.72
C GLU A 116 -12.76 -8.02 0.14
N GLU A 117 -11.70 -7.34 -0.30
CA GLU A 117 -11.16 -6.21 0.45
C GLU A 117 -12.12 -5.00 0.46
N PHE A 118 -12.84 -4.72 -0.64
CA PHE A 118 -13.90 -3.69 -0.61
C PHE A 118 -15.03 -4.02 0.37
N ARG A 119 -15.47 -5.29 0.43
CA ARG A 119 -16.50 -5.76 1.38
C ARG A 119 -16.04 -5.70 2.83
N LYS A 120 -14.81 -6.11 3.06
CA LYS A 120 -14.19 -6.14 4.38
C LYS A 120 -14.02 -4.71 4.93
N GLY A 121 -13.59 -3.78 4.07
CA GLY A 121 -13.29 -2.42 4.49
C GLY A 121 -12.26 -2.35 5.63
N TYR A 122 -12.30 -1.27 6.38
CA TYR A 122 -11.43 -1.04 7.54
C TYR A 122 -12.11 -0.15 8.59
N LYS A 123 -11.58 -0.20 9.82
CA LYS A 123 -12.01 0.67 10.90
C LYS A 123 -11.10 1.89 10.99
N LEU A 124 -11.70 3.07 11.11
CA LEU A 124 -11.02 4.33 11.33
C LEU A 124 -11.44 4.89 12.69
N LYS A 125 -10.48 5.41 13.46
CA LYS A 125 -10.79 6.14 14.69
C LYS A 125 -11.45 7.47 14.35
N LYS A 126 -12.57 7.79 14.98
CA LYS A 126 -13.18 9.11 14.85
C LYS A 126 -12.33 10.16 15.56
N TYR A 127 -12.26 11.34 14.97
CA TYR A 127 -11.51 12.45 15.54
C TYR A 127 -12.03 12.80 16.96
N MET A 128 -11.11 12.95 17.92
CA MET A 128 -11.40 13.26 19.33
C MET A 128 -12.40 12.32 20.02
N SER A 129 -12.47 11.06 19.60
CA SER A 129 -13.37 10.06 20.17
C SER A 129 -12.68 8.70 20.24
N ASP A 130 -13.10 7.85 21.19
CA ASP A 130 -12.70 6.44 21.21
C ASP A 130 -13.54 5.55 20.27
N GLU A 131 -14.56 6.13 19.65
CA GLU A 131 -15.39 5.43 18.68
C GLU A 131 -14.65 5.20 17.36
N THR A 132 -15.07 4.16 16.65
CA THR A 132 -14.60 3.87 15.28
C THR A 132 -15.74 3.94 14.30
N GLU A 133 -15.42 4.25 13.04
CA GLU A 133 -16.33 4.13 11.90
C GLU A 133 -15.84 3.03 10.96
N ASP A 134 -16.79 2.30 10.38
CA ASP A 134 -16.49 1.32 9.33
C ASP A 134 -16.50 2.02 7.98
N LEU A 135 -15.39 1.94 7.27
CA LEU A 135 -15.18 2.56 5.95
C LEU A 135 -14.75 1.51 4.94
N THR A 136 -14.94 1.82 3.67
CA THR A 136 -14.31 1.07 2.59
C THR A 136 -13.33 1.95 1.80
N TYR A 137 -12.57 1.31 0.93
CA TYR A 137 -11.56 1.99 0.12
C TYR A 137 -12.22 2.85 -0.96
N GLY A 138 -11.68 4.04 -1.17
CA GLY A 138 -12.16 4.98 -2.18
C GLY A 138 -11.19 5.21 -3.32
N LYS A 139 -10.04 4.51 -3.32
CA LYS A 139 -9.02 4.68 -4.36
C LYS A 139 -8.39 3.34 -4.75
N LEU A 140 -8.06 3.24 -6.03
CA LEU A 140 -7.24 2.19 -6.62
C LEU A 140 -5.92 2.83 -7.03
N THR A 141 -4.83 2.49 -6.34
CA THR A 141 -3.51 3.11 -6.55
C THR A 141 -2.62 2.20 -7.35
N VAL A 142 -2.06 2.70 -8.44
CA VAL A 142 -1.09 2.02 -9.30
C VAL A 142 0.30 2.57 -9.00
N GLY A 143 1.15 1.75 -8.41
CA GLY A 143 2.56 2.07 -8.20
C GLY A 143 3.43 1.51 -9.31
N MET A 144 4.35 2.32 -9.77
CA MET A 144 5.33 1.97 -10.80
C MET A 144 6.73 2.20 -10.25
N ALA A 145 7.64 1.24 -10.43
CA ALA A 145 9.01 1.38 -9.97
C ALA A 145 10.00 0.78 -10.99
N PRO A 146 11.31 1.12 -10.88
CA PRO A 146 12.33 0.59 -11.77
C PRO A 146 12.35 -0.94 -11.89
N GLY A 147 12.81 -1.43 -13.04
CA GLY A 147 12.84 -2.86 -13.32
C GLY A 147 11.49 -3.45 -13.74
N GLY A 148 10.53 -2.61 -14.12
CA GLY A 148 9.21 -3.07 -14.55
C GLY A 148 8.31 -3.50 -13.41
N VAL A 149 8.56 -3.05 -12.18
CA VAL A 149 7.72 -3.37 -11.02
C VAL A 149 6.44 -2.55 -11.05
N VAL A 150 5.29 -3.22 -10.99
CA VAL A 150 3.98 -2.57 -10.85
C VAL A 150 3.26 -3.20 -9.67
N VAL A 151 2.77 -2.38 -8.75
CA VAL A 151 1.99 -2.84 -7.60
C VAL A 151 0.65 -2.12 -7.56
N LEU A 152 -0.38 -2.85 -7.25
CA LEU A 152 -1.74 -2.33 -7.12
C LEU A 152 -2.17 -2.39 -5.67
N TRP A 153 -2.69 -1.28 -5.14
CA TRP A 153 -3.29 -1.20 -3.81
C TRP A 153 -4.73 -0.68 -3.87
N LEU A 154 -5.54 -1.11 -2.92
CA LEU A 154 -6.71 -0.36 -2.49
C LEU A 154 -6.31 0.60 -1.38
N SER A 155 -6.73 1.86 -1.50
CA SER A 155 -6.35 2.94 -0.58
C SER A 155 -7.60 3.63 -0.04
N GLY A 156 -7.59 3.88 1.26
CA GLY A 156 -8.57 4.66 1.99
C GLY A 156 -7.93 5.87 2.67
N LYS A 157 -8.50 6.37 3.75
CA LYS A 157 -7.96 7.52 4.49
C LYS A 157 -6.60 7.20 5.11
N SER A 158 -6.56 6.31 6.10
CA SER A 158 -5.35 5.87 6.79
C SER A 158 -5.09 4.37 6.58
N HIS A 159 -5.73 3.77 5.58
CA HIS A 159 -5.62 2.34 5.28
C HIS A 159 -5.25 2.13 3.82
N ARG A 160 -4.32 1.23 3.61
CA ARG A 160 -3.89 0.84 2.28
C ARG A 160 -3.44 -0.61 2.29
N VAL A 161 -4.00 -1.42 1.39
CA VAL A 161 -3.73 -2.85 1.29
C VAL A 161 -3.23 -3.21 -0.09
N GLU A 162 -2.16 -4.00 -0.16
CA GLU A 162 -1.65 -4.51 -1.42
C GLU A 162 -2.59 -5.56 -2.01
N ILE A 163 -3.00 -5.35 -3.25
CA ILE A 163 -3.81 -6.30 -4.01
C ILE A 163 -2.94 -7.30 -4.75
N CYS A 164 -2.04 -6.81 -5.58
CA CYS A 164 -1.12 -7.67 -6.34
C CYS A 164 0.14 -6.91 -6.78
N ARG A 165 1.14 -7.69 -7.16
CA ARG A 165 2.35 -7.23 -7.83
C ARG A 165 2.41 -7.84 -9.22
N LEU A 166 2.66 -7.01 -10.22
CA LEU A 166 2.76 -7.37 -11.63
C LEU A 166 4.16 -7.06 -12.15
N GLN A 167 4.59 -7.79 -13.16
CA GLN A 167 5.86 -7.56 -13.85
C GLN A 167 5.60 -7.03 -15.24
N ALA A 168 5.95 -5.77 -15.46
CA ALA A 168 5.98 -5.16 -16.78
C ALA A 168 7.24 -5.56 -17.54
N LYS A 169 7.14 -5.59 -18.87
CA LYS A 169 8.25 -5.88 -19.77
C LYS A 169 8.65 -4.62 -20.50
N GLU A 170 9.94 -4.47 -20.76
CA GLU A 170 10.44 -3.40 -21.61
C GLU A 170 9.83 -3.48 -23.01
N VAL A 171 9.38 -2.34 -23.52
CA VAL A 171 8.81 -2.20 -24.85
C VAL A 171 9.42 -0.99 -25.55
N PHE A 172 9.42 -1.05 -26.85
CA PHE A 172 9.75 0.10 -27.70
C PHE A 172 8.45 0.82 -28.06
N VAL A 173 8.40 2.13 -27.87
CA VAL A 173 7.27 2.99 -28.26
C VAL A 173 7.62 3.66 -29.57
N ASP A 174 6.82 3.42 -30.61
CA ASP A 174 7.05 3.99 -31.93
C ASP A 174 6.69 5.48 -31.93
N LYS A 175 7.33 6.23 -32.84
CA LYS A 175 7.09 7.67 -33.05
C LYS A 175 5.62 8.02 -33.26
N ASP A 176 4.85 7.13 -33.87
CA ASP A 176 3.41 7.33 -34.12
C ASP A 176 2.57 7.26 -32.82
N ASP A 177 3.11 6.68 -31.74
CA ASP A 177 2.48 6.61 -30.43
C ASP A 177 2.73 7.87 -29.60
N PHE A 178 3.69 8.73 -29.99
CA PHE A 178 3.98 10.02 -29.37
C PHE A 178 3.13 11.14 -29.97
N ARG A 179 1.83 10.97 -30.01
CA ARG A 179 0.93 12.03 -30.49
C ARG A 179 0.80 13.13 -29.44
N ARG A 180 1.67 14.12 -29.51
CA ARG A 180 1.55 15.34 -28.72
C ARG A 180 1.18 16.52 -29.62
N ARG A 181 0.35 17.43 -29.09
CA ARG A 181 -0.14 18.62 -29.80
C ARG A 181 0.97 19.56 -30.29
N VAL A 182 2.20 19.41 -29.82
CA VAL A 182 3.32 20.33 -30.07
C VAL A 182 4.46 19.68 -30.86
N ILE A 183 4.69 18.39 -30.70
CA ILE A 183 5.74 17.64 -31.42
C ILE A 183 5.10 16.40 -32.01
N GLU A 184 4.88 16.45 -33.33
CA GLU A 184 4.42 15.28 -34.08
C GLU A 184 5.62 14.40 -34.44
N ASN A 185 5.48 13.09 -34.33
CA ASN A 185 6.48 12.09 -34.75
C ASN A 185 7.80 12.10 -33.93
N GLU A 186 7.74 12.44 -32.64
CA GLU A 186 8.88 12.32 -31.73
C GLU A 186 9.30 10.84 -31.59
N THR A 187 10.56 10.53 -31.79
CA THR A 187 11.12 9.20 -31.54
C THR A 187 11.31 8.95 -30.04
N GLN A 188 11.39 7.69 -29.60
CA GLN A 188 11.68 7.36 -28.20
C GLN A 188 13.00 7.99 -27.73
N GLN A 189 14.03 8.05 -28.60
CA GLN A 189 15.30 8.68 -28.26
C GLN A 189 15.14 10.20 -28.04
N GLU A 190 14.47 10.89 -28.96
CA GLU A 190 14.20 12.33 -28.84
C GLU A 190 13.35 12.64 -27.60
N PHE A 191 12.40 11.75 -27.26
CA PHE A 191 11.63 11.86 -26.03
C PHE A 191 12.52 11.85 -24.79
N PHE A 192 13.46 10.91 -24.68
CA PHE A 192 14.38 10.85 -23.53
C PHE A 192 15.38 11.98 -23.54
N ASP A 193 15.94 12.36 -24.70
CA ASP A 193 16.90 13.48 -24.82
C ASP A 193 16.28 14.80 -24.37
N ALA A 194 14.99 14.99 -24.63
CA ALA A 194 14.28 16.20 -24.24
C ALA A 194 13.88 16.24 -22.75
N ARG A 195 13.69 15.09 -22.08
CA ARG A 195 13.05 15.04 -20.75
C ARG A 195 13.95 14.52 -19.63
N TYR A 196 14.93 13.69 -19.95
CA TYR A 196 15.76 13.04 -18.93
C TYR A 196 16.45 14.05 -18.00
N GLU A 197 17.00 15.13 -18.57
CA GLU A 197 17.71 16.13 -17.79
C GLU A 197 16.83 16.86 -16.78
N GLY A 198 15.56 17.08 -17.13
CA GLY A 198 14.59 17.72 -16.24
C GLY A 198 13.83 16.77 -15.33
N ALA A 199 13.83 15.46 -15.64
CA ALA A 199 13.08 14.46 -14.87
C ALA A 199 13.80 14.00 -13.60
N LEU A 200 15.12 14.09 -13.56
CA LEU A 200 15.95 13.62 -12.44
C LEU A 200 16.80 14.78 -11.91
N SER A 201 16.86 14.92 -10.60
CA SER A 201 17.81 15.86 -9.97
C SER A 201 19.26 15.43 -10.19
N ASP A 202 20.19 16.37 -10.14
CA ASP A 202 21.62 16.06 -10.32
C ASP A 202 22.15 15.12 -9.22
N SER A 203 21.63 15.25 -8.01
CA SER A 203 21.96 14.34 -6.89
C SER A 203 21.53 12.90 -7.18
N ILE A 204 20.34 12.69 -7.73
CA ILE A 204 19.86 11.35 -8.10
C ILE A 204 20.65 10.78 -9.27
N LYS A 205 20.96 11.59 -10.30
CA LYS A 205 21.85 11.17 -11.40
C LYS A 205 23.21 10.73 -10.90
N GLN A 206 23.79 11.48 -9.95
CA GLN A 206 25.07 11.12 -9.34
C GLN A 206 24.97 9.83 -8.53
N ASP A 207 23.91 9.66 -7.74
CA ASP A 207 23.67 8.47 -6.96
C ASP A 207 23.51 7.22 -7.84
N ILE A 208 22.73 7.31 -8.91
CA ILE A 208 22.59 6.24 -9.90
C ILE A 208 23.93 5.89 -10.54
N LYS A 209 24.75 6.89 -10.85
CA LYS A 209 26.09 6.68 -11.43
C LYS A 209 27.04 5.95 -10.48
N GLU A 210 26.98 6.24 -9.19
CA GLU A 210 27.86 5.68 -8.17
C GLU A 210 27.41 4.31 -7.67
N ARG A 211 26.11 4.12 -7.44
CA ARG A 211 25.52 2.97 -6.78
C ARG A 211 24.63 2.12 -7.66
N GLY A 212 24.24 2.65 -8.82
CA GLY A 212 23.25 2.04 -9.70
C GLY A 212 21.81 2.19 -9.17
N ILE A 213 20.86 1.75 -9.97
CA ILE A 213 19.46 1.67 -9.57
C ILE A 213 19.28 0.46 -8.65
N PRO A 214 18.62 0.58 -7.49
CA PRO A 214 18.46 -0.52 -6.53
C PRO A 214 17.37 -1.50 -6.99
N PHE A 215 17.60 -2.20 -8.10
CA PHE A 215 16.68 -3.22 -8.58
C PHE A 215 16.40 -4.28 -7.50
N GLY A 216 15.14 -4.69 -7.41
CA GLY A 216 14.68 -5.65 -6.42
C GLY A 216 14.31 -5.06 -5.05
N LEU A 217 14.66 -3.81 -4.76
CA LEU A 217 14.35 -3.15 -3.48
C LEU A 217 12.85 -3.12 -3.19
N TRP A 218 12.03 -2.78 -4.19
CA TRP A 218 10.57 -2.71 -4.04
C TRP A 218 9.92 -4.09 -3.85
N ASP A 219 10.53 -5.16 -4.34
CA ASP A 219 10.12 -6.53 -4.04
C ASP A 219 10.60 -6.95 -2.63
N GLU A 220 11.77 -6.49 -2.20
CA GLU A 220 12.28 -6.71 -0.84
C GLU A 220 11.39 -6.04 0.22
N TYR A 221 10.90 -4.84 -0.03
CA TYR A 221 9.95 -4.14 0.84
C TYR A 221 8.64 -4.89 1.05
N ARG A 222 8.22 -5.76 0.11
CA ARG A 222 7.01 -6.56 0.21
C ARG A 222 7.13 -7.75 1.17
N GLU A 223 8.32 -8.05 1.66
CA GLU A 223 8.50 -9.08 2.67
C GLU A 223 7.79 -8.69 3.96
N LYS A 224 6.95 -9.60 4.49
CA LYS A 224 6.20 -9.38 5.72
C LYS A 224 6.80 -10.17 6.87
N TYR A 225 6.73 -9.55 8.04
CA TYR A 225 7.23 -10.11 9.29
C TYR A 225 6.11 -10.11 10.32
N ASN A 226 6.10 -11.11 11.19
CA ASN A 226 5.14 -11.20 12.28
C ASN A 226 5.67 -10.42 13.49
N TYR A 227 5.16 -9.22 13.70
CA TYR A 227 5.62 -8.36 14.78
C TYR A 227 4.51 -7.51 15.40
N ARG A 228 4.84 -6.85 16.49
CA ARG A 228 4.01 -5.84 17.14
C ARG A 228 4.86 -4.65 17.58
N PHE A 229 4.20 -3.50 17.77
CA PHE A 229 4.77 -2.40 18.51
C PHE A 229 4.47 -2.57 19.99
N THR A 230 5.45 -2.30 20.82
CA THR A 230 5.32 -2.31 22.27
C THR A 230 6.16 -1.17 22.83
N PHE A 231 6.00 -0.86 24.12
CA PHE A 231 6.83 0.17 24.70
C PHE A 231 7.14 -0.08 26.17
N ARG A 232 8.23 0.51 26.63
CA ARG A 232 8.64 0.54 28.02
C ARG A 232 8.29 1.91 28.58
N PRO A 233 7.18 2.06 29.31
CA PRO A 233 6.73 3.36 29.78
C PRO A 233 7.76 3.96 30.74
N TYR A 234 7.89 5.29 30.67
CA TYR A 234 8.58 6.05 31.71
C TYR A 234 7.70 6.18 32.96
N ASP A 235 6.40 6.36 32.77
CA ASP A 235 5.38 6.41 33.83
C ASP A 235 4.40 5.25 33.61
N ASP A 236 4.11 4.47 34.65
CA ASP A 236 3.23 3.29 34.59
C ASP A 236 1.79 3.62 34.13
N ARG A 237 1.39 4.89 34.21
CA ARG A 237 0.10 5.37 33.71
C ARG A 237 0.07 5.57 32.20
N ASP A 238 1.22 5.66 31.57
CA ASP A 238 1.32 5.92 30.14
C ASP A 238 1.08 4.65 29.31
N LYS A 239 0.44 4.80 28.17
CA LYS A 239 0.08 3.71 27.27
C LYS A 239 -0.12 4.22 25.86
N PHE A 240 0.02 3.36 24.86
CA PHE A 240 -0.44 3.66 23.52
C PHE A 240 -1.96 3.83 23.49
N THR A 241 -2.43 4.84 22.78
CA THR A 241 -3.85 5.03 22.47
C THR A 241 -4.20 4.55 21.06
N TYR A 242 -3.36 4.88 20.08
CA TYR A 242 -3.36 4.27 18.76
C TYR A 242 -2.03 4.54 18.05
N ILE A 243 -1.80 3.84 16.92
CA ILE A 243 -0.63 4.03 16.07
C ILE A 243 -1.14 4.16 14.64
N ASN A 244 -0.68 5.21 13.93
CA ASN A 244 -0.85 5.32 12.49
C ASN A 244 0.46 4.92 11.83
N ALA A 245 0.45 3.86 11.01
CA ALA A 245 1.64 3.27 10.44
C ALA A 245 1.59 3.25 8.91
N LEU A 246 2.64 3.78 8.28
CA LEU A 246 2.97 3.60 6.87
C LEU A 246 4.13 2.61 6.77
N TYR A 247 4.08 1.73 5.80
CA TYR A 247 5.08 0.69 5.59
C TYR A 247 5.85 0.91 4.29
N TYR A 248 7.09 0.44 4.23
CA TYR A 248 7.91 0.53 3.02
C TYR A 248 7.31 -0.18 1.81
N ASN A 249 6.49 -1.20 2.02
CA ASN A 249 5.74 -1.88 0.94
C ASN A 249 4.55 -1.08 0.40
N GLY A 250 4.32 0.13 0.90
CA GLY A 250 3.22 0.98 0.51
C GLY A 250 1.89 0.69 1.20
N GLU A 251 1.80 -0.30 2.08
CA GLU A 251 0.62 -0.51 2.92
C GLU A 251 0.53 0.54 4.03
N ALA A 252 -0.65 0.71 4.60
CA ALA A 252 -0.90 1.60 5.73
C ALA A 252 -2.05 1.08 6.59
N GLU A 253 -2.00 1.33 7.90
CA GLU A 253 -3.08 1.00 8.81
C GLU A 253 -3.10 1.89 10.05
N GLU A 254 -4.26 1.96 10.70
CA GLU A 254 -4.37 2.39 12.09
C GLU A 254 -4.45 1.16 13.01
N ILE A 255 -3.54 1.08 13.98
CA ILE A 255 -3.55 0.03 15.00
C ILE A 255 -4.30 0.59 16.21
N LEU A 256 -5.51 0.10 16.42
CA LEU A 256 -6.47 0.61 17.39
C LEU A 256 -6.40 -0.14 18.74
N LYS A 257 -7.04 0.40 19.76
CA LYS A 257 -7.02 -0.07 21.16
C LYS A 257 -7.17 -1.59 21.36
N PRO A 258 -8.12 -2.32 20.75
CA PRO A 258 -8.22 -3.75 21.02
C PRO A 258 -6.94 -4.52 20.70
N ASP A 259 -6.33 -4.27 19.54
CA ASP A 259 -5.11 -4.97 19.13
C ASP A 259 -3.87 -4.48 19.90
N LEU A 260 -3.81 -3.21 20.26
CA LEU A 260 -2.78 -2.65 21.13
C LEU A 260 -2.85 -3.20 22.56
N ALA A 261 -4.06 -3.28 23.14
CA ALA A 261 -4.27 -3.81 24.48
C ALA A 261 -3.92 -5.30 24.57
N LEU A 262 -4.29 -6.07 23.55
CA LEU A 262 -3.97 -7.49 23.44
C LEU A 262 -2.50 -7.73 23.04
N LYS A 263 -1.77 -6.68 22.68
CA LYS A 263 -0.38 -6.77 22.19
C LYS A 263 -0.21 -7.82 21.10
N LYS A 264 -1.15 -7.83 20.15
CA LYS A 264 -1.26 -8.88 19.14
C LYS A 264 -0.15 -8.77 18.10
N TYR A 265 0.51 -9.88 17.83
CA TYR A 265 1.41 -9.99 16.68
C TYR A 265 0.61 -10.09 15.37
N THR A 266 1.05 -9.36 14.37
CA THR A 266 0.40 -9.35 13.05
C THR A 266 1.46 -9.31 11.96
N SER A 267 1.18 -9.97 10.84
CA SER A 267 2.06 -9.96 9.66
C SER A 267 1.95 -8.63 8.92
N ARG A 268 3.04 -7.86 8.90
CA ARG A 268 3.13 -6.49 8.34
C ARG A 268 4.40 -6.31 7.53
N GLY A 269 4.40 -5.34 6.63
CA GLY A 269 5.61 -4.82 6.00
C GLY A 269 6.55 -4.16 7.02
N ILE A 270 7.76 -3.83 6.61
CA ILE A 270 8.70 -3.06 7.44
C ILE A 270 8.16 -1.64 7.62
N PRO A 271 8.09 -1.09 8.85
CA PRO A 271 7.58 0.25 9.09
C PRO A 271 8.47 1.31 8.44
N TYR A 272 7.84 2.29 7.81
CA TYR A 272 8.47 3.47 7.23
C TYR A 272 8.31 4.68 8.14
N ARG A 273 7.08 5.16 8.27
CA ARG A 273 6.72 6.34 9.06
C ARG A 273 5.57 5.96 9.98
N CYS A 274 5.78 6.09 11.27
CA CYS A 274 4.78 5.74 12.26
C CYS A 274 4.55 6.89 13.21
N ASN A 275 3.27 7.28 13.35
CA ASN A 275 2.85 8.24 14.37
C ASN A 275 2.34 7.46 15.58
N PHE A 276 3.05 7.57 16.69
CA PHE A 276 2.74 6.90 17.95
C PHE A 276 2.03 7.86 18.88
N ILE A 277 0.78 7.55 19.21
CA ILE A 277 -0.03 8.36 20.10
C ILE A 277 -0.09 7.67 21.46
N PHE A 278 0.55 8.30 22.44
CA PHE A 278 0.50 7.93 23.85
C PHE A 278 -0.64 8.66 24.54
N PHE A 279 -0.86 8.36 25.80
CA PHE A 279 -1.88 9.04 26.58
C PHE A 279 -1.61 10.55 26.72
N SER A 280 -0.36 10.94 26.95
CA SER A 280 0.02 12.34 27.18
C SER A 280 0.85 12.95 26.06
N TYR A 281 1.30 12.17 25.07
CA TYR A 281 2.22 12.62 24.04
C TYR A 281 1.94 11.94 22.71
N SER A 282 2.43 12.55 21.64
CA SER A 282 2.52 11.93 20.33
C SER A 282 3.89 12.19 19.71
N THR A 283 4.38 11.25 18.93
CA THR A 283 5.64 11.40 18.20
C THR A 283 5.57 10.67 16.89
N GLU A 284 6.25 11.21 15.89
CA GLU A 284 6.43 10.56 14.62
C GLU A 284 7.85 10.03 14.51
N ILE A 285 8.01 8.77 14.10
CA ILE A 285 9.29 8.12 13.86
C ILE A 285 9.35 7.67 12.41
N ILE A 286 10.39 8.14 11.71
CA ILE A 286 10.73 7.68 10.35
C ILE A 286 11.90 6.72 10.48
N PHE A 287 11.66 5.46 10.16
CA PHE A 287 12.65 4.40 10.22
C PHE A 287 13.52 4.38 8.96
N ASN A 288 14.79 4.01 9.10
CA ASN A 288 15.67 3.80 7.96
C ASN A 288 15.46 2.39 7.37
N ASP A 289 15.22 2.32 6.07
CA ASP A 289 14.93 1.07 5.37
C ASP A 289 16.03 0.03 5.50
N ARG A 290 17.28 0.43 5.27
CA ARG A 290 18.44 -0.48 5.26
C ARG A 290 18.70 -1.09 6.62
N GLU A 291 18.64 -0.27 7.68
CA GLU A 291 18.80 -0.76 9.04
C GLU A 291 17.67 -1.72 9.41
N MET A 292 16.43 -1.35 9.12
CA MET A 292 15.25 -2.17 9.43
C MET A 292 15.29 -3.51 8.67
N ILE A 293 15.56 -3.51 7.37
CA ILE A 293 15.70 -4.72 6.57
C ILE A 293 16.78 -5.63 7.16
N GLN A 294 17.95 -5.06 7.47
CA GLN A 294 19.07 -5.82 8.03
C GLN A 294 18.67 -6.48 9.36
N VAL A 295 18.12 -5.71 10.29
CA VAL A 295 17.76 -6.20 11.62
C VAL A 295 16.65 -7.25 11.56
N PHE A 296 15.60 -7.02 10.75
CA PHE A 296 14.51 -8.00 10.61
C PHE A 296 14.96 -9.31 9.95
N LYS A 297 15.82 -9.23 8.93
CA LYS A 297 16.43 -10.43 8.31
C LYS A 297 17.33 -11.20 9.29
N GLU A 298 18.10 -10.47 10.09
CA GLU A 298 18.96 -11.08 11.11
C GLU A 298 18.11 -11.83 12.15
N MET A 299 17.06 -11.17 12.68
CA MET A 299 16.13 -11.79 13.62
C MET A 299 15.43 -13.03 13.04
N LYS A 300 14.93 -12.92 11.80
CA LYS A 300 14.28 -14.05 11.11
C LYS A 300 15.26 -15.23 10.89
N LYS A 301 16.52 -14.93 10.61
CA LYS A 301 17.56 -15.97 10.41
C LYS A 301 17.95 -16.66 11.70
N LYS A 302 18.12 -15.90 12.79
CA LYS A 302 18.53 -16.43 14.11
C LYS A 302 17.37 -17.12 14.84
N HIS A 303 16.16 -16.58 14.69
CA HIS A 303 14.97 -17.04 15.40
C HIS A 303 13.83 -17.37 14.40
N PRO A 304 13.97 -18.43 13.59
CA PRO A 304 13.02 -18.75 12.54
C PRO A 304 11.61 -19.01 13.11
N GLY A 305 10.61 -18.32 12.53
CA GLY A 305 9.21 -18.46 12.93
C GLY A 305 8.82 -17.78 14.24
N LYS A 306 9.75 -17.13 14.93
CA LYS A 306 9.44 -16.37 16.14
C LYS A 306 8.96 -14.96 15.82
N PRO A 307 8.03 -14.42 16.63
CA PRO A 307 7.55 -13.07 16.46
C PRO A 307 8.57 -12.05 16.98
N ILE A 308 8.45 -10.82 16.48
CA ILE A 308 9.36 -9.71 16.76
C ILE A 308 8.62 -8.62 17.55
N ASP A 309 9.28 -8.00 18.51
CA ASP A 309 8.83 -6.78 19.18
C ASP A 309 9.63 -5.58 18.67
N ILE A 310 8.97 -4.54 18.19
CA ILE A 310 9.55 -3.20 18.04
C ILE A 310 9.24 -2.46 19.34
N ILE A 311 10.27 -2.12 20.09
CA ILE A 311 10.14 -1.57 21.44
C ILE A 311 10.49 -0.08 21.41
N LEU A 312 9.56 0.76 21.84
CA LEU A 312 9.80 2.18 22.06
C LEU A 312 10.10 2.38 23.55
N THR A 313 11.17 3.13 23.85
CA THR A 313 11.58 3.44 25.23
C THR A 313 11.75 4.95 25.35
N PRO A 314 10.69 5.69 25.75
CA PRO A 314 10.79 7.11 25.96
C PRO A 314 11.71 7.44 27.14
N THR A 315 12.44 8.53 26.99
CA THR A 315 13.22 9.12 28.08
C THR A 315 12.37 10.09 28.90
N PHE A 316 12.95 10.68 29.94
CA PHE A 316 12.27 11.67 30.75
C PHE A 316 11.70 12.82 29.89
N LEU A 317 10.46 13.19 30.12
CA LEU A 317 9.70 14.18 29.36
C LEU A 317 9.60 13.88 27.82
N TYR A 318 9.83 12.64 27.41
CA TYR A 318 9.76 12.23 26.00
C TYR A 318 10.67 13.05 25.07
N ASN A 319 11.76 13.64 25.59
CA ASN A 319 12.73 14.37 24.78
C ASN A 319 13.40 13.50 23.73
N GLU A 320 13.47 12.19 23.98
CA GLU A 320 14.00 11.18 23.09
C GLU A 320 13.18 9.88 23.25
N ILE A 321 12.99 9.16 22.18
CA ILE A 321 12.44 7.81 22.22
C ILE A 321 13.46 6.87 21.59
N LYS A 322 14.07 6.01 22.40
CA LYS A 322 14.96 4.96 21.92
C LYS A 322 14.15 3.82 21.35
N VAL A 323 14.56 3.32 20.21
CA VAL A 323 13.91 2.20 19.54
C VAL A 323 14.83 1.00 19.50
N SER A 324 14.29 -0.17 19.79
CA SER A 324 14.97 -1.45 19.64
C SER A 324 14.05 -2.50 19.01
N VAL A 325 14.66 -3.52 18.41
CA VAL A 325 13.98 -4.68 17.86
C VAL A 325 14.38 -5.89 18.67
N LYS A 326 13.40 -6.62 19.18
CA LYS A 326 13.62 -7.78 20.05
C LYS A 326 12.95 -9.02 19.50
N CYS A 327 13.66 -10.15 19.56
CA CYS A 327 13.13 -11.47 19.32
C CYS A 327 13.72 -12.44 20.34
N GLU A 328 12.86 -13.14 21.08
CA GLU A 328 13.26 -13.98 22.23
C GLU A 328 14.14 -13.17 23.22
N ASP A 329 15.36 -13.61 23.48
CA ASP A 329 16.29 -12.95 24.40
C ASP A 329 17.21 -11.94 23.73
N GLU A 330 17.23 -11.88 22.40
CA GLU A 330 18.07 -10.97 21.62
C GLU A 330 17.36 -9.64 21.38
N GLU A 331 18.03 -8.53 21.71
CA GLU A 331 17.54 -7.18 21.50
C GLU A 331 18.61 -6.34 20.81
N ILE A 332 18.26 -5.75 19.66
CA ILE A 332 19.13 -4.91 18.83
C ILE A 332 18.62 -3.48 18.87
N PRO A 333 19.40 -2.50 19.37
CA PRO A 333 19.02 -1.11 19.29
C PRO A 333 19.10 -0.59 17.86
N LEU A 334 18.18 0.30 17.48
CA LEU A 334 18.22 1.04 16.21
C LEU A 334 18.90 2.39 16.41
N PHE A 335 19.63 2.85 15.40
CA PHE A 335 20.40 4.11 15.43
C PHE A 335 20.05 5.05 14.27
N LYS A 336 19.42 4.54 13.21
CA LYS A 336 19.13 5.29 11.98
C LYS A 336 17.63 5.51 11.83
N TYR A 337 17.07 6.28 12.73
CA TYR A 337 15.70 6.76 12.59
C TYR A 337 15.66 8.27 12.89
N ILE A 338 14.64 8.93 12.35
CA ILE A 338 14.39 10.35 12.59
C ILE A 338 13.15 10.45 13.47
N MET A 339 13.24 11.21 14.55
CA MET A 339 12.08 11.55 15.36
C MET A 339 11.65 12.96 14.99
N GLU A 340 10.48 13.08 14.36
CA GLU A 340 9.90 14.37 13.99
C GLU A 340 8.86 14.78 15.02
N GLY A 341 9.25 15.73 15.86
CA GLY A 341 8.39 16.36 16.85
C GLY A 341 7.99 15.42 18.00
N VAL A 342 8.03 15.98 19.19
CA VAL A 342 7.27 15.47 20.33
C VAL A 342 6.19 16.50 20.60
N TRP A 343 4.97 16.13 20.29
CA TRP A 343 3.81 16.98 20.55
C TRP A 343 3.31 16.62 21.95
N GLY A 344 3.68 17.42 22.95
CA GLY A 344 3.04 17.35 24.26
C GLY A 344 1.66 17.99 24.14
N GLU A 345 0.66 17.36 24.73
CA GLU A 345 -0.60 18.01 25.02
C GLU A 345 -0.30 19.18 25.95
N SER A 346 -0.92 20.33 25.77
CA SER A 346 -0.78 21.43 26.74
C SER A 346 -1.30 20.92 28.08
N ILE A 347 -0.77 21.50 29.20
CA ILE A 347 -1.24 21.15 30.56
C ILE A 347 -2.76 21.35 30.65
N ASP A 348 -3.29 22.36 29.97
CA ASP A 348 -4.72 22.68 29.99
C ASP A 348 -5.54 21.63 29.22
N ASP A 349 -5.09 21.18 28.06
CA ASP A 349 -5.75 20.11 27.29
C ASP A 349 -5.69 18.77 28.03
N ALA A 350 -4.57 18.49 28.73
CA ALA A 350 -4.41 17.31 29.56
C ALA A 350 -5.36 17.31 30.76
N LEU A 351 -5.56 18.49 31.40
CA LEU A 351 -6.50 18.67 32.51
C LEU A 351 -7.96 18.54 32.04
N GLU A 352 -8.30 19.13 30.91
CA GLU A 352 -9.64 19.03 30.33
C GLU A 352 -9.99 17.58 29.96
N ARG A 353 -9.06 16.85 29.35
CA ARG A 353 -9.24 15.44 29.03
C ARG A 353 -9.40 14.57 30.29
N ARG A 354 -8.62 14.81 31.33
CA ARG A 354 -8.77 14.11 32.62
C ARG A 354 -10.12 14.36 33.26
N ALA A 355 -10.60 15.60 33.22
CA ALA A 355 -11.91 15.95 33.75
C ALA A 355 -13.05 15.26 32.98
N LEU A 356 -12.93 15.10 31.66
CA LEU A 356 -13.88 14.36 30.84
C LEU A 356 -13.85 12.84 31.11
N GLU A 357 -12.65 12.26 31.34
CA GLU A 357 -12.53 10.83 31.68
C GLU A 357 -13.06 10.51 33.07
N GLU A 358 -12.85 11.37 34.07
CA GLU A 358 -13.40 11.22 35.42
C GLU A 358 -14.93 11.36 35.44
N ASN A 359 -15.51 12.23 34.61
CA ASN A 359 -16.94 12.37 34.48
C ASN A 359 -17.61 11.17 33.78
N ASN A 360 -16.93 10.55 32.81
CA ASN A 360 -17.41 9.39 32.11
C ASN A 360 -17.21 8.07 32.88
N GLY A 361 -16.26 8.01 33.84
CA GLY A 361 -15.99 6.85 34.70
C GLY A 361 -16.89 6.74 35.92
N ASN A 362 -17.62 7.80 36.27
CA ASN A 362 -18.56 7.82 37.41
C ASN A 362 -20.00 7.53 37.02
N GLY A 363 -20.26 7.10 35.78
CA GLY A 363 -21.58 6.81 35.24
C GLY A 363 -21.92 5.33 35.09
N GLU A 364 -21.16 4.41 35.71
CA GLU A 364 -21.52 2.98 35.79
C GLU A 364 -21.94 2.58 37.22
#